data_ef356186b8a60c9ae7f8615bee872b6a
#
_entry.id   ef356186b8a60c9ae7f8615bee872b6a
#
_cell.length_a   1.000
_cell.length_b   1.000
_cell.length_c   1.000
_cell.angle_alpha   90.00
_cell.angle_beta   90.00
_cell.angle_gamma   90.00
#
_symmetry.space_group_name_H-M   'P 1'
#
loop_
_entity.id
_entity.type
_entity.pdbx_description
1 polymer ?
#
loop_
_entity_poly.entity_id
_entity_poly.type
_entity_poly.pdbx_seq_one_letter_code
_entity_poly.pdbx_strand_id
1 'polypeptide(L)'
;MTVDPAGRPVAEHPGATASGGGSSLLVLMFHRAQAGNLGNSPEMLDAHFAHLAEHHPCVLPGEPLRPGLNICLTFDDGYFDFYHTVFPLLKKHDLRAVLAVPPGLILDQSSQPPFARLHLPDQIQNPHEVSSGLCTWAELRELAASDHVAFAAHGMTHARLDEPDTDLAREICDPGLLLSVKLMIKVECFVFPFGRYSATALKVARIHYNYVFRIGQALNTGWKAPVLYRVGADNMATPAALLTPAKLRGYRVRAWWNRLRRR
;
A
#
# COMPACT_ATOMS: atom_id res chain seq x y z
N MET A 1 22.31 6.13 -22.48
CA MET A 1 21.35 6.79 -21.55
C MET A 1 19.99 6.18 -21.82
N THR A 2 19.47 5.39 -20.92
CA THR A 2 18.11 4.83 -21.00
C THR A 2 17.15 5.83 -20.36
N VAL A 3 16.07 6.15 -21.06
CA VAL A 3 14.99 7.02 -20.57
C VAL A 3 13.73 6.19 -20.32
N ASP A 4 12.91 6.58 -19.33
CA ASP A 4 11.60 5.97 -19.09
C ASP A 4 10.57 6.37 -20.18
N PRO A 5 9.38 5.76 -20.19
CA PRO A 5 8.34 6.10 -21.18
C PRO A 5 7.87 7.56 -21.14
N ALA A 6 8.21 8.33 -20.10
CA ALA A 6 7.92 9.75 -19.98
C ALA A 6 9.13 10.65 -20.33
N GLY A 7 10.22 10.06 -20.91
CA GLY A 7 11.40 10.78 -21.37
C GLY A 7 12.37 11.23 -20.28
N ARG A 8 12.26 10.72 -19.06
CA ARG A 8 13.14 11.09 -17.93
C ARG A 8 14.40 10.20 -17.89
N PRO A 9 15.58 10.74 -17.58
CA PRO A 9 16.79 9.94 -17.44
C PRO A 9 16.64 8.96 -16.27
N VAL A 10 16.84 7.67 -16.55
CA VAL A 10 16.85 6.64 -15.49
C VAL A 10 18.20 6.76 -14.76
N ALA A 11 18.17 7.15 -13.51
CA ALA A 11 19.37 7.22 -12.66
C ALA A 11 19.98 5.81 -12.50
N GLU A 12 21.23 5.64 -12.90
CA GLU A 12 21.99 4.43 -12.64
C GLU A 12 22.38 4.42 -11.15
N HIS A 13 21.78 3.52 -10.37
CA HIS A 13 22.20 3.31 -8.99
C HIS A 13 23.51 2.50 -8.97
N PRO A 14 24.61 3.03 -8.39
CA PRO A 14 25.85 2.28 -8.21
C PRO A 14 25.63 1.23 -7.09
N GLY A 15 25.66 -0.04 -7.44
CA GLY A 15 25.67 -1.10 -6.40
C GLY A 15 25.10 -2.47 -6.78
N ALA A 16 24.70 -2.72 -8.00
CA ALA A 16 24.27 -4.05 -8.42
C ALA A 16 25.48 -4.88 -8.89
N THR A 17 26.13 -5.58 -7.97
CA THR A 17 26.98 -6.72 -8.35
C THR A 17 26.07 -7.77 -9.02
N ALA A 18 26.30 -8.01 -10.30
CA ALA A 18 25.59 -8.99 -11.10
C ALA A 18 25.90 -10.41 -10.61
N SER A 19 25.12 -10.88 -9.65
CA SER A 19 24.93 -12.30 -9.41
C SER A 19 23.61 -12.69 -10.08
N GLY A 20 23.58 -13.76 -10.91
CA GLY A 20 22.45 -14.23 -11.71
C GLY A 20 21.22 -14.65 -10.90
N GLY A 21 20.64 -13.72 -10.16
CA GLY A 21 19.50 -13.89 -9.28
C GLY A 21 18.26 -13.25 -9.91
N GLY A 22 17.16 -14.03 -9.99
CA GLY A 22 15.87 -13.55 -10.41
C GLY A 22 15.39 -12.34 -9.59
N SER A 23 14.46 -11.56 -10.12
CA SER A 23 13.82 -10.45 -9.41
C SER A 23 12.92 -10.97 -8.27
N SER A 24 12.86 -10.23 -7.18
CA SER A 24 11.92 -10.45 -6.06
C SER A 24 11.25 -9.15 -5.69
N LEU A 25 10.03 -9.24 -5.14
CA LEU A 25 9.20 -8.10 -4.79
C LEU A 25 8.77 -8.21 -3.32
N LEU A 26 9.11 -7.21 -2.53
CA LEU A 26 8.64 -7.02 -1.17
C LEU A 26 7.62 -5.88 -1.17
N VAL A 27 6.39 -6.20 -0.78
CA VAL A 27 5.33 -5.20 -0.61
C VAL A 27 5.21 -4.88 0.87
N LEU A 28 5.52 -3.65 1.24
CA LEU A 28 5.45 -3.15 2.62
C LEU A 28 4.08 -2.53 2.87
N MET A 29 3.50 -2.85 4.01
CA MET A 29 2.17 -2.39 4.43
C MET A 29 2.30 -1.49 5.65
N PHE A 30 1.85 -0.27 5.52
CA PHE A 30 1.79 0.77 6.54
C PHE A 30 0.34 1.22 6.75
N HIS A 31 0.07 1.86 7.90
CA HIS A 31 -1.21 2.52 8.16
C HIS A 31 -1.01 4.00 8.48
N ARG A 32 -0.31 4.34 9.58
CA ARG A 32 -0.25 5.68 10.14
C ARG A 32 1.15 6.29 10.15
N ALA A 33 1.20 7.61 9.99
CA ALA A 33 2.42 8.42 10.17
C ALA A 33 2.47 9.06 11.57
N GLN A 34 2.20 8.26 12.60
CA GLN A 34 2.32 8.64 14.01
C GLN A 34 2.86 7.48 14.83
N ALA A 35 3.55 7.76 15.93
CA ALA A 35 3.94 6.71 16.87
C ALA A 35 2.68 6.13 17.55
N GLY A 36 2.60 4.80 17.65
CA GLY A 36 1.46 4.10 18.24
C GLY A 36 1.28 2.68 17.67
N ASN A 37 0.13 2.05 17.94
CA ASN A 37 -0.09 0.64 17.62
C ASN A 37 -0.07 0.29 16.13
N LEU A 38 -0.44 1.22 15.26
CA LEU A 38 -0.56 0.99 13.81
C LEU A 38 0.23 2.03 13.00
N GLY A 39 1.45 2.40 13.47
CA GLY A 39 2.16 3.42 12.72
C GLY A 39 3.64 3.55 13.05
N ASN A 40 4.26 4.51 12.41
CA ASN A 40 5.63 4.92 12.64
C ASN A 40 5.66 6.44 12.80
N SER A 41 6.58 6.95 13.61
CA SER A 41 6.74 8.41 13.69
C SER A 41 7.18 9.00 12.33
N PRO A 42 6.91 10.28 12.05
CA PRO A 42 7.38 10.96 10.84
C PRO A 42 8.88 10.82 10.63
N GLU A 43 9.68 10.90 11.72
CA GLU A 43 11.15 10.77 11.66
C GLU A 43 11.57 9.35 11.27
N MET A 44 10.87 8.32 11.76
CA MET A 44 11.12 6.94 11.38
C MET A 44 10.79 6.70 9.90
N LEU A 45 9.66 7.23 9.42
CA LEU A 45 9.29 7.14 8.00
C LEU A 45 10.29 7.89 7.12
N ASP A 46 10.71 9.09 7.51
CA ASP A 46 11.72 9.87 6.78
C ASP A 46 13.03 9.11 6.63
N ALA A 47 13.54 8.55 7.74
CA ALA A 47 14.76 7.75 7.73
C ALA A 47 14.61 6.45 6.93
N HIS A 48 13.44 5.79 7.01
CA HIS A 48 13.15 4.59 6.23
C HIS A 48 13.09 4.89 4.73
N PHE A 49 12.42 5.96 4.33
CA PHE A 49 12.31 6.38 2.94
C PHE A 49 13.65 6.78 2.35
N ALA A 50 14.50 7.50 3.11
CA ALA A 50 15.87 7.78 2.72
C ALA A 50 16.66 6.48 2.46
N HIS A 51 16.56 5.51 3.38
CA HIS A 51 17.21 4.21 3.23
C HIS A 51 16.71 3.45 1.99
N LEU A 52 15.40 3.45 1.73
CA LEU A 52 14.83 2.78 0.55
C LEU A 52 15.29 3.44 -0.75
N ALA A 53 15.23 4.76 -0.84
CA ALA A 53 15.64 5.52 -2.02
C ALA A 53 17.11 5.27 -2.40
N GLU A 54 17.96 5.11 -1.40
CA GLU A 54 19.39 4.86 -1.60
C GLU A 54 19.71 3.42 -2.03
N HIS A 55 18.97 2.42 -1.52
CA HIS A 55 19.42 1.02 -1.59
C HIS A 55 18.53 0.11 -2.45
N HIS A 56 17.29 0.52 -2.79
CA HIS A 56 16.33 -0.35 -3.43
C HIS A 56 15.51 0.35 -4.52
N PRO A 57 15.26 -0.30 -5.67
CA PRO A 57 14.26 0.18 -6.62
C PRO A 57 12.86 0.12 -5.98
N CYS A 58 12.19 1.26 -5.90
CA CYS A 58 10.80 1.36 -5.48
C CYS A 58 9.89 1.41 -6.70
N VAL A 59 8.89 0.52 -6.74
CA VAL A 59 8.04 0.26 -7.91
C VAL A 59 6.56 0.31 -7.54
N LEU A 60 5.75 0.78 -8.48
CA LEU A 60 4.29 0.65 -8.42
C LEU A 60 3.81 -0.67 -9.07
N PRO A 61 2.58 -1.12 -8.76
CA PRO A 61 2.01 -2.34 -9.34
C PRO A 61 2.03 -2.32 -10.87
N GLY A 62 2.58 -3.40 -11.45
CA GLY A 62 2.69 -3.57 -12.90
C GLY A 62 3.99 -3.06 -13.52
N GLU A 63 4.77 -2.28 -12.82
CA GLU A 63 6.05 -1.80 -13.34
C GLU A 63 7.08 -2.94 -13.48
N PRO A 64 8.01 -2.83 -14.43
CA PRO A 64 9.09 -3.80 -14.59
C PRO A 64 9.95 -3.91 -13.33
N LEU A 65 10.20 -5.14 -12.89
CA LEU A 65 11.10 -5.39 -11.75
C LEU A 65 12.55 -5.43 -12.22
N ARG A 66 13.43 -4.77 -11.47
CA ARG A 66 14.88 -4.87 -11.65
C ARG A 66 15.43 -6.17 -11.05
N PRO A 67 16.59 -6.67 -11.48
CA PRO A 67 17.28 -7.77 -10.80
C PRO A 67 17.47 -7.47 -9.31
N GLY A 68 17.27 -8.47 -8.45
CA GLY A 68 17.37 -8.32 -7.00
C GLY A 68 16.04 -7.99 -6.31
N LEU A 69 16.11 -7.23 -5.21
CA LEU A 69 14.97 -6.90 -4.37
C LEU A 69 14.33 -5.57 -4.79
N ASN A 70 13.08 -5.61 -5.18
CA ASN A 70 12.24 -4.45 -5.48
C ASN A 70 11.26 -4.22 -4.34
N ILE A 71 10.97 -2.96 -4.01
CA ILE A 71 10.07 -2.56 -2.93
C ILE A 71 8.82 -1.91 -3.53
N CYS A 72 7.65 -2.27 -3.00
CA CYS A 72 6.40 -1.55 -3.24
C CYS A 72 5.87 -1.08 -1.89
N LEU A 73 5.64 0.22 -1.76
CA LEU A 73 5.05 0.82 -0.55
C LEU A 73 3.53 0.82 -0.68
N THR A 74 2.83 0.36 0.35
CA THR A 74 1.36 0.43 0.43
C THR A 74 0.94 1.01 1.77
N PHE A 75 -0.02 1.92 1.75
CA PHE A 75 -0.64 2.51 2.94
C PHE A 75 -2.12 2.20 2.94
N ASP A 76 -2.65 1.75 4.07
CA ASP A 76 -4.05 1.35 4.19
C ASP A 76 -4.91 2.48 4.78
N ASP A 77 -6.23 2.33 4.64
CA ASP A 77 -7.33 3.11 5.22
C ASP A 77 -7.52 4.54 4.69
N GLY A 78 -6.54 5.14 4.03
CA GLY A 78 -6.66 6.51 3.53
C GLY A 78 -6.66 7.57 4.63
N TYR A 79 -5.93 7.38 5.71
CA TYR A 79 -5.81 8.34 6.80
C TYR A 79 -5.27 9.70 6.34
N PHE A 80 -5.72 10.77 7.00
CA PHE A 80 -5.29 12.15 6.73
C PHE A 80 -3.78 12.36 6.91
N ASP A 81 -3.13 11.63 7.81
CA ASP A 81 -1.69 11.72 8.00
C ASP A 81 -0.89 11.23 6.78
N PHE A 82 -1.49 10.39 5.91
CA PHE A 82 -0.89 10.10 4.62
C PHE A 82 -0.75 11.38 3.76
N TYR A 83 -1.82 12.16 3.63
CA TYR A 83 -1.79 13.42 2.88
C TYR A 83 -0.87 14.45 3.54
N HIS A 84 -1.00 14.60 4.86
CA HIS A 84 -0.31 15.67 5.61
C HIS A 84 1.19 15.40 5.81
N THR A 85 1.57 14.13 6.04
CA THR A 85 2.93 13.75 6.47
C THR A 85 3.62 12.84 5.45
N VAL A 86 2.98 11.73 5.03
CA VAL A 86 3.62 10.73 4.15
C VAL A 86 3.86 11.30 2.76
N PHE A 87 2.89 11.96 2.18
CA PHE A 87 3.00 12.51 0.83
C PHE A 87 4.15 13.53 0.65
N PRO A 88 4.36 14.51 1.56
CA PRO A 88 5.57 15.34 1.54
C PRO A 88 6.88 14.54 1.62
N LEU A 89 6.92 13.46 2.41
CA LEU A 89 8.09 12.59 2.52
C LEU A 89 8.33 11.78 1.24
N LEU A 90 7.27 11.27 0.59
CA LEU A 90 7.40 10.60 -0.71
C LEU A 90 8.02 11.54 -1.76
N LYS A 91 7.55 12.79 -1.81
CA LYS A 91 8.13 13.82 -2.71
C LYS A 91 9.59 14.12 -2.37
N LYS A 92 9.92 14.27 -1.08
CA LYS A 92 11.29 14.53 -0.60
C LYS A 92 12.29 13.48 -1.08
N HIS A 93 11.89 12.21 -1.08
CA HIS A 93 12.76 11.08 -1.41
C HIS A 93 12.55 10.54 -2.82
N ASP A 94 11.74 11.20 -3.65
CA ASP A 94 11.33 10.74 -4.99
C ASP A 94 10.80 9.29 -4.99
N LEU A 95 10.01 8.96 -3.98
CA LEU A 95 9.36 7.66 -3.83
C LEU A 95 7.90 7.72 -4.24
N ARG A 96 7.34 6.54 -4.49
CA ARG A 96 5.93 6.36 -4.83
C ARG A 96 5.30 5.29 -3.97
N ALA A 97 4.00 5.46 -3.66
CA ALA A 97 3.26 4.51 -2.85
C ALA A 97 1.85 4.26 -3.41
N VAL A 98 1.27 3.12 -3.02
CA VAL A 98 -0.16 2.80 -3.21
C VAL A 98 -0.92 3.20 -1.96
N LEU A 99 -1.95 4.02 -2.09
CA LEU A 99 -2.90 4.35 -1.03
C LEU A 99 -4.18 3.52 -1.21
N ALA A 100 -4.46 2.63 -0.27
CA ALA A 100 -5.67 1.83 -0.27
C ALA A 100 -6.78 2.55 0.52
N VAL A 101 -7.91 2.81 -0.15
CA VAL A 101 -8.96 3.70 0.36
C VAL A 101 -10.30 2.96 0.40
N PRO A 102 -11.04 2.99 1.53
CA PRO A 102 -12.45 2.59 1.63
C PRO A 102 -13.35 3.79 1.29
N PRO A 103 -13.79 3.96 0.02
CA PRO A 103 -14.39 5.20 -0.45
C PRO A 103 -15.75 5.52 0.16
N GLY A 104 -16.45 4.54 0.71
CA GLY A 104 -17.71 4.75 1.42
C GLY A 104 -17.56 5.47 2.76
N LEU A 105 -16.32 5.58 3.28
CA LEU A 105 -16.02 6.31 4.51
C LEU A 105 -15.45 7.71 4.26
N ILE A 106 -15.22 8.09 3.00
CA ILE A 106 -14.59 9.36 2.65
C ILE A 106 -15.62 10.49 2.61
N LEU A 107 -15.33 11.55 3.33
CA LEU A 107 -16.16 12.76 3.36
C LEU A 107 -15.77 13.74 2.25
N ASP A 108 -16.74 14.55 1.77
CA ASP A 108 -16.42 15.63 0.84
C ASP A 108 -15.59 16.72 1.52
N GLN A 109 -15.89 17.01 2.79
CA GLN A 109 -15.19 17.99 3.63
C GLN A 109 -15.08 17.48 5.07
N SER A 110 -14.05 17.90 5.79
CA SER A 110 -13.92 17.67 7.24
C SER A 110 -14.12 18.98 7.99
N SER A 111 -14.96 18.96 9.02
CA SER A 111 -15.11 20.08 9.98
C SER A 111 -14.02 20.08 11.06
N GLN A 112 -13.23 19.02 11.16
CA GLN A 112 -12.17 18.88 12.17
C GLN A 112 -10.90 19.60 11.70
N PRO A 113 -10.22 20.35 12.60
CA PRO A 113 -8.93 20.95 12.28
C PRO A 113 -7.85 19.88 12.06
N PRO A 114 -6.77 20.18 11.29
CA PRO A 114 -5.70 19.23 11.00
C PRO A 114 -5.13 18.54 12.24
N PHE A 115 -4.92 19.27 13.31
CA PHE A 115 -4.41 18.71 14.56
C PHE A 115 -5.30 17.60 15.12
N ALA A 116 -6.62 17.79 15.14
CA ALA A 116 -7.56 16.78 15.63
C ALA A 116 -7.57 15.53 14.72
N ARG A 117 -7.47 15.73 13.40
CA ARG A 117 -7.42 14.63 12.42
C ARG A 117 -6.14 13.80 12.53
N LEU A 118 -5.02 14.40 12.91
CA LEU A 118 -3.75 13.72 13.12
C LEU A 118 -3.71 12.91 14.43
N HIS A 119 -4.44 13.33 15.46
CA HIS A 119 -4.37 12.77 16.83
C HIS A 119 -5.61 11.96 17.21
N LEU A 120 -6.21 11.27 16.25
CA LEU A 120 -7.34 10.38 16.54
C LEU A 120 -6.87 9.20 17.40
N PRO A 121 -7.70 8.78 18.38
CA PRO A 121 -7.40 7.61 19.20
C PRO A 121 -7.33 6.34 18.36
N ASP A 122 -6.49 5.38 18.77
CA ASP A 122 -6.28 4.09 18.08
C ASP A 122 -7.55 3.22 18.02
N GLN A 123 -8.53 3.48 18.89
CA GLN A 123 -9.81 2.78 18.92
C GLN A 123 -10.95 3.78 18.66
N ILE A 124 -11.35 3.87 17.41
CA ILE A 124 -12.51 4.67 17.03
C ILE A 124 -13.72 3.74 16.97
N GLN A 125 -14.69 3.96 17.85
CA GLN A 125 -15.93 3.17 17.89
C GLN A 125 -17.04 3.75 17.01
N ASN A 126 -16.93 5.01 16.60
CA ASN A 126 -17.94 5.71 15.84
C ASN A 126 -17.50 5.87 14.38
N PRO A 127 -18.26 5.37 13.38
CA PRO A 127 -17.94 5.53 11.95
C PRO A 127 -17.72 6.99 11.52
N HIS A 128 -18.41 7.96 12.13
CA HIS A 128 -18.19 9.39 11.85
C HIS A 128 -16.84 9.90 12.36
N GLU A 129 -16.35 9.38 13.46
CA GLU A 129 -15.02 9.72 13.97
C GLU A 129 -13.93 9.12 13.08
N VAL A 130 -14.10 7.88 12.62
CA VAL A 130 -13.22 7.27 11.62
C VAL A 130 -13.15 8.16 10.38
N SER A 131 -14.29 8.48 9.80
CA SER A 131 -14.37 9.29 8.57
C SER A 131 -13.71 10.67 8.73
N SER A 132 -13.79 11.29 9.91
CA SER A 132 -13.15 12.59 10.16
C SER A 132 -11.64 12.56 10.14
N GLY A 133 -11.03 11.40 10.41
CA GLY A 133 -9.58 11.18 10.39
C GLY A 133 -9.04 10.69 9.07
N LEU A 134 -9.90 10.38 8.10
CA LEU A 134 -9.49 10.00 6.75
C LEU A 134 -9.26 11.23 5.88
N CYS A 135 -8.60 11.07 4.75
CA CYS A 135 -8.55 12.07 3.70
C CYS A 135 -9.96 12.41 3.21
N THR A 136 -10.17 13.66 2.86
CA THR A 136 -11.37 14.10 2.14
C THR A 136 -11.23 13.83 0.64
N TRP A 137 -12.33 13.87 -0.10
CA TRP A 137 -12.27 13.76 -1.56
C TRP A 137 -11.43 14.86 -2.22
N ALA A 138 -11.36 16.06 -1.63
CA ALA A 138 -10.50 17.14 -2.12
C ALA A 138 -9.02 16.76 -2.00
N GLU A 139 -8.59 16.27 -0.83
CA GLU A 139 -7.22 15.84 -0.58
C GLU A 139 -6.83 14.62 -1.43
N LEU A 140 -7.74 13.65 -1.60
CA LEU A 140 -7.50 12.50 -2.49
C LEU A 140 -7.33 12.93 -3.95
N ARG A 141 -8.04 13.96 -4.44
CA ARG A 141 -7.83 14.50 -5.80
C ARG A 141 -6.45 15.16 -5.95
N GLU A 142 -5.96 15.87 -4.93
CA GLU A 142 -4.60 16.43 -4.94
C GLU A 142 -3.54 15.31 -5.00
N LEU A 143 -3.74 14.23 -4.22
CA LEU A 143 -2.88 13.05 -4.28
C LEU A 143 -2.93 12.37 -5.66
N ALA A 144 -4.12 12.26 -6.26
CA ALA A 144 -4.31 11.62 -7.57
C ALA A 144 -3.71 12.43 -8.73
N ALA A 145 -3.59 13.75 -8.56
CA ALA A 145 -2.92 14.62 -9.53
C ALA A 145 -1.39 14.51 -9.48
N SER A 146 -0.85 13.75 -8.54
CA SER A 146 0.60 13.57 -8.35
C SER A 146 1.08 12.23 -8.90
N ASP A 147 2.29 12.21 -9.47
CA ASP A 147 2.97 10.97 -9.90
C ASP A 147 3.45 10.09 -8.72
N HIS A 148 3.35 10.57 -7.47
CA HIS A 148 3.85 9.86 -6.30
C HIS A 148 2.85 8.89 -5.68
N VAL A 149 1.56 8.95 -6.05
CA VAL A 149 0.51 8.15 -5.42
C VAL A 149 -0.31 7.39 -6.45
N ALA A 150 -0.34 6.07 -6.33
CA ALA A 150 -1.32 5.21 -6.99
C ALA A 150 -2.41 4.82 -5.97
N PHE A 151 -3.59 4.43 -6.44
CA PHE A 151 -4.71 4.09 -5.58
C PHE A 151 -5.10 2.63 -5.67
N ALA A 152 -5.57 2.09 -4.54
CA ALA A 152 -6.21 0.79 -4.44
C ALA A 152 -7.59 0.93 -3.76
N ALA A 153 -8.53 0.08 -4.13
CA ALA A 153 -9.76 -0.08 -3.36
C ALA A 153 -9.49 -0.93 -2.10
N HIS A 154 -10.15 -0.56 -0.98
CA HIS A 154 -9.99 -1.22 0.31
C HIS A 154 -11.33 -1.61 0.96
N GLY A 155 -12.20 -2.27 0.18
CA GLY A 155 -13.61 -2.39 0.51
C GLY A 155 -14.35 -1.07 0.28
N MET A 156 -15.67 -1.10 0.32
CA MET A 156 -16.49 0.13 0.35
C MET A 156 -16.50 0.75 1.75
N THR A 157 -16.69 -0.10 2.76
CA THR A 157 -16.86 0.30 4.16
C THR A 157 -15.83 -0.33 5.09
N HIS A 158 -14.73 -0.87 4.53
CA HIS A 158 -13.72 -1.60 5.29
C HIS A 158 -14.27 -2.86 5.98
N ALA A 159 -15.25 -3.54 5.36
CA ALA A 159 -15.87 -4.74 5.93
C ALA A 159 -14.97 -5.97 5.78
N ARG A 160 -15.20 -6.97 6.65
CA ARG A 160 -14.55 -8.29 6.55
C ARG A 160 -15.14 -9.08 5.39
N LEU A 161 -14.30 -9.52 4.44
CA LEU A 161 -14.73 -10.22 3.22
C LEU A 161 -14.68 -11.76 3.35
N ASP A 162 -14.52 -12.26 4.57
CA ASP A 162 -14.66 -13.67 4.94
C ASP A 162 -15.99 -13.97 5.66
N GLU A 163 -16.79 -12.96 5.98
CA GLU A 163 -18.11 -13.13 6.58
C GLU A 163 -19.15 -13.55 5.52
N PRO A 164 -20.03 -14.51 5.85
CA PRO A 164 -20.97 -15.11 4.87
C PRO A 164 -21.95 -14.11 4.26
N ASP A 165 -22.40 -13.12 5.04
CA ASP A 165 -23.44 -12.18 4.68
C ASP A 165 -22.88 -10.88 4.06
N THR A 166 -21.58 -10.82 3.77
CA THR A 166 -20.97 -9.63 3.16
C THR A 166 -21.40 -9.51 1.70
N ASP A 167 -21.95 -8.36 1.33
CA ASP A 167 -22.24 -8.02 -0.06
C ASP A 167 -20.95 -7.77 -0.83
N LEU A 168 -20.47 -8.81 -1.52
CA LEU A 168 -19.19 -8.77 -2.26
C LEU A 168 -19.24 -7.83 -3.47
N ALA A 169 -20.40 -7.58 -4.08
CA ALA A 169 -20.50 -6.62 -5.17
C ALA A 169 -20.26 -5.21 -4.63
N ARG A 170 -20.96 -4.84 -3.58
CA ARG A 170 -20.79 -3.56 -2.90
C ARG A 170 -19.39 -3.36 -2.35
N GLU A 171 -18.80 -4.38 -1.72
CA GLU A 171 -17.51 -4.23 -1.04
C GLU A 171 -16.29 -4.42 -1.96
N ILE A 172 -16.45 -5.06 -3.13
CA ILE A 172 -15.31 -5.31 -4.02
C ILE A 172 -15.46 -4.56 -5.36
N CYS A 173 -16.64 -4.62 -6.02
CA CYS A 173 -16.79 -4.06 -7.36
C CYS A 173 -16.96 -2.54 -7.32
N ASP A 174 -17.85 -2.05 -6.48
CA ASP A 174 -18.22 -0.64 -6.42
C ASP A 174 -17.10 0.31 -5.97
N PRO A 175 -16.24 -0.03 -5.00
CA PRO A 175 -15.22 0.90 -4.52
C PRO A 175 -14.20 1.30 -5.58
N GLY A 176 -13.77 0.38 -6.44
CA GLY A 176 -12.86 0.71 -7.54
C GLY A 176 -13.50 1.63 -8.58
N LEU A 177 -14.77 1.41 -8.88
CA LEU A 177 -15.54 2.28 -9.78
C LEU A 177 -15.72 3.67 -9.18
N LEU A 178 -16.12 3.76 -7.91
CA LEU A 178 -16.32 5.05 -7.22
C LEU A 178 -15.03 5.86 -7.16
N LEU A 179 -13.90 5.23 -6.77
CA LEU A 179 -12.58 5.88 -6.79
C LEU A 179 -12.21 6.35 -8.19
N SER A 180 -12.40 5.50 -9.22
CA SER A 180 -12.05 5.86 -10.58
C SER A 180 -12.82 7.07 -11.09
N VAL A 181 -14.12 7.15 -10.80
CA VAL A 181 -14.97 8.28 -11.18
C VAL A 181 -14.63 9.55 -10.39
N LYS A 182 -14.50 9.45 -9.07
CA LYS A 182 -14.26 10.61 -8.18
C LYS A 182 -12.88 11.24 -8.37
N LEU A 183 -11.87 10.41 -8.71
CA LEU A 183 -10.47 10.84 -8.84
C LEU A 183 -10.02 10.98 -10.31
N MET A 184 -10.84 10.54 -11.28
CA MET A 184 -10.54 10.54 -12.72
C MET A 184 -9.27 9.73 -13.06
N ILE A 185 -9.07 8.58 -12.39
CA ILE A 185 -7.93 7.68 -12.57
C ILE A 185 -8.39 6.25 -12.84
N LYS A 186 -7.46 5.37 -13.25
CA LYS A 186 -7.70 3.93 -13.31
C LYS A 186 -7.28 3.28 -11.99
N VAL A 187 -8.20 2.58 -11.33
CA VAL A 187 -7.92 1.82 -10.11
C VAL A 187 -7.79 0.34 -10.47
N GLU A 188 -6.57 -0.18 -10.42
CA GLU A 188 -6.25 -1.56 -10.82
C GLU A 188 -5.88 -2.46 -9.63
N CYS A 189 -5.89 -1.91 -8.43
CA CYS A 189 -5.44 -2.55 -7.21
C CYS A 189 -6.58 -2.73 -6.22
N PHE A 190 -6.60 -3.88 -5.55
CA PHE A 190 -7.50 -4.17 -4.42
C PHE A 190 -6.70 -4.69 -3.24
N VAL A 191 -7.00 -4.17 -2.06
CA VAL A 191 -6.42 -4.59 -0.79
C VAL A 191 -7.52 -5.17 0.07
N PHE A 192 -7.37 -6.43 0.52
CA PHE A 192 -8.34 -7.04 1.43
C PHE A 192 -8.27 -6.42 2.82
N PRO A 193 -9.36 -5.83 3.34
CA PRO A 193 -9.44 -5.36 4.72
C PRO A 193 -9.08 -6.48 5.70
N PHE A 194 -8.29 -6.17 6.73
CA PHE A 194 -7.77 -7.14 7.71
C PHE A 194 -6.95 -8.31 7.11
N GLY A 195 -6.69 -8.30 5.80
CA GLY A 195 -6.12 -9.44 5.08
C GLY A 195 -7.02 -10.67 5.02
N ARG A 196 -8.34 -10.53 5.32
CA ARG A 196 -9.32 -11.62 5.41
C ARG A 196 -10.25 -11.63 4.21
N TYR A 197 -10.50 -12.82 3.66
CA TYR A 197 -11.38 -13.01 2.51
C TYR A 197 -11.82 -14.47 2.35
N SER A 198 -12.98 -14.68 1.76
CA SER A 198 -13.45 -15.99 1.29
C SER A 198 -12.86 -16.33 -0.10
N ALA A 199 -12.93 -17.61 -0.50
CA ALA A 199 -12.54 -18.01 -1.85
C ALA A 199 -13.35 -17.28 -2.94
N THR A 200 -14.63 -17.03 -2.68
CA THR A 200 -15.52 -16.25 -3.57
C THR A 200 -15.07 -14.80 -3.67
N ALA A 201 -14.77 -14.15 -2.54
CA ALA A 201 -14.25 -12.78 -2.53
C ALA A 201 -12.96 -12.65 -3.35
N LEU A 202 -12.04 -13.62 -3.25
CA LEU A 202 -10.84 -13.61 -4.07
C LEU A 202 -11.15 -13.74 -5.57
N LYS A 203 -12.10 -14.61 -5.96
CA LYS A 203 -12.50 -14.73 -7.37
C LYS A 203 -13.07 -13.42 -7.90
N VAL A 204 -13.98 -12.79 -7.15
CA VAL A 204 -14.57 -11.50 -7.53
C VAL A 204 -13.49 -10.43 -7.65
N ALA A 205 -12.62 -10.27 -6.66
CA ALA A 205 -11.54 -9.28 -6.71
C ALA A 205 -10.63 -9.44 -7.93
N ARG A 206 -10.30 -10.68 -8.30
CA ARG A 206 -9.45 -10.98 -9.48
C ARG A 206 -10.12 -10.74 -10.83
N ILE A 207 -11.44 -10.65 -10.90
CA ILE A 207 -12.17 -10.27 -12.11
C ILE A 207 -12.08 -8.75 -12.32
N HIS A 208 -12.11 -7.98 -11.24
CA HIS A 208 -12.19 -6.52 -11.29
C HIS A 208 -10.84 -5.80 -11.19
N TYR A 209 -9.82 -6.46 -10.60
CA TYR A 209 -8.51 -5.83 -10.33
C TYR A 209 -7.35 -6.69 -10.85
N ASN A 210 -6.35 -6.03 -11.41
CA ASN A 210 -5.14 -6.67 -11.90
C ASN A 210 -4.21 -7.13 -10.76
N TYR A 211 -4.22 -6.38 -9.64
CA TYR A 211 -3.34 -6.60 -8.49
C TYR A 211 -4.15 -6.67 -7.21
N VAL A 212 -4.15 -7.84 -6.59
CA VAL A 212 -4.91 -8.11 -5.37
C VAL A 212 -3.94 -8.40 -4.23
N PHE A 213 -4.06 -7.68 -3.13
CA PHE A 213 -3.12 -7.74 -2.01
C PHE A 213 -3.76 -8.28 -0.73
N ARG A 214 -2.95 -8.99 0.06
CA ARG A 214 -3.30 -9.45 1.39
C ARG A 214 -2.10 -9.45 2.33
N ILE A 215 -2.34 -9.52 3.63
CA ILE A 215 -1.31 -9.80 4.63
C ILE A 215 -0.82 -11.24 4.44
N GLY A 216 0.48 -11.49 4.45
CA GLY A 216 1.03 -12.84 4.25
C GLY A 216 2.47 -12.98 4.72
N GLN A 217 3.11 -11.90 5.12
CA GLN A 217 4.48 -11.83 5.65
C GLN A 217 5.50 -12.57 4.75
N ALA A 218 5.37 -12.40 3.42
CA ALA A 218 6.14 -13.18 2.45
C ALA A 218 6.60 -12.34 1.27
N LEU A 219 7.70 -12.74 0.64
CA LEU A 219 8.16 -12.22 -0.64
C LEU A 219 7.29 -12.72 -1.79
N ASN A 220 7.13 -11.88 -2.80
CA ASN A 220 6.55 -12.23 -4.09
C ASN A 220 7.64 -12.41 -5.14
N THR A 221 7.38 -13.24 -6.16
CA THR A 221 8.29 -13.45 -7.29
C THR A 221 8.01 -12.48 -8.46
N GLY A 222 7.00 -11.62 -8.30
CA GLY A 222 6.56 -10.64 -9.29
C GLY A 222 5.07 -10.34 -9.14
N TRP A 223 4.52 -9.61 -10.10
CA TRP A 223 3.14 -9.12 -10.08
C TRP A 223 2.07 -10.16 -10.49
N LYS A 224 2.46 -11.25 -11.14
CA LYS A 224 1.53 -12.24 -11.73
C LYS A 224 0.92 -13.24 -10.75
N ALA A 225 1.15 -13.10 -9.45
CA ALA A 225 0.55 -14.00 -8.46
C ALA A 225 -0.97 -13.78 -8.35
N PRO A 226 -1.76 -14.85 -8.05
CA PRO A 226 -3.22 -14.70 -7.82
C PRO A 226 -3.57 -13.73 -6.70
N VAL A 227 -2.70 -13.60 -5.72
CA VAL A 227 -2.75 -12.60 -4.66
C VAL A 227 -1.32 -12.30 -4.22
N LEU A 228 -1.03 -11.05 -4.01
CA LEU A 228 0.26 -10.54 -3.59
C LEU A 228 0.33 -10.43 -2.07
N TYR A 229 1.40 -10.95 -1.50
CA TYR A 229 1.62 -10.91 -0.07
C TYR A 229 2.27 -9.59 0.34
N ARG A 230 1.77 -9.02 1.44
CA ARG A 230 2.33 -7.84 2.09
C ARG A 230 2.98 -8.19 3.42
N VAL A 231 3.98 -7.43 3.80
CA VAL A 231 4.70 -7.49 5.08
C VAL A 231 4.36 -6.25 5.88
N GLY A 232 3.88 -6.42 7.12
CA GLY A 232 3.60 -5.31 8.02
C GLY A 232 4.86 -4.50 8.33
N ALA A 233 4.75 -3.20 8.18
CA ALA A 233 5.82 -2.24 8.35
C ALA A 233 5.51 -1.15 9.41
N ASP A 234 4.48 -1.36 10.22
CA ASP A 234 4.22 -0.52 11.37
C ASP A 234 5.16 -0.85 12.53
N ASN A 235 5.36 0.10 13.43
CA ASN A 235 6.19 -0.03 14.63
C ASN A 235 7.62 -0.51 14.35
N MET A 236 8.27 0.04 13.31
CA MET A 236 9.65 -0.30 12.99
C MET A 236 10.61 0.16 14.09
N ALA A 237 11.51 -0.73 14.50
CA ALA A 237 12.55 -0.41 15.48
C ALA A 237 13.71 0.41 14.88
N THR A 238 13.99 0.21 13.59
CA THR A 238 15.02 0.93 12.82
C THR A 238 14.60 1.05 11.36
N PRO A 239 15.15 2.00 10.60
CA PRO A 239 14.83 2.19 9.17
C PRO A 239 15.02 0.94 8.30
N ALA A 240 15.98 0.08 8.61
CA ALA A 240 16.26 -1.14 7.86
C ALA A 240 15.71 -2.43 8.51
N ALA A 241 14.88 -2.33 9.56
CA ALA A 241 14.46 -3.48 10.37
C ALA A 241 13.82 -4.62 9.56
N LEU A 242 13.10 -4.31 8.49
CA LEU A 242 12.41 -5.28 7.64
C LEU A 242 13.28 -5.86 6.52
N LEU A 243 14.45 -5.28 6.26
CA LEU A 243 15.29 -5.57 5.10
C LEU A 243 16.55 -6.37 5.47
N THR A 244 16.70 -6.78 6.73
CA THR A 244 17.84 -7.58 7.17
C THR A 244 17.88 -8.93 6.44
N PRO A 245 19.07 -9.52 6.20
CA PRO A 245 19.18 -10.82 5.54
C PRO A 245 18.38 -11.93 6.22
N ALA A 246 18.27 -11.89 7.55
CA ALA A 246 17.45 -12.85 8.32
C ALA A 246 15.96 -12.71 8.03
N LYS A 247 15.44 -11.48 8.01
CA LYS A 247 14.03 -11.20 7.66
C LYS A 247 13.73 -11.62 6.23
N LEU A 248 14.57 -11.26 5.28
CA LEU A 248 14.39 -11.61 3.87
C LEU A 248 14.40 -13.13 3.65
N ARG A 249 15.26 -13.89 4.35
CA ARG A 249 15.20 -15.36 4.36
C ARG A 249 13.87 -15.87 4.91
N GLY A 250 13.40 -15.31 6.03
CA GLY A 250 12.10 -15.65 6.62
C GLY A 250 10.93 -15.43 5.67
N TYR A 251 10.90 -14.31 4.93
CA TYR A 251 9.85 -14.02 3.95
C TYR A 251 9.87 -14.99 2.75
N ARG A 252 11.06 -15.46 2.32
CA ARG A 252 11.19 -16.51 1.27
C ARG A 252 10.61 -17.84 1.74
N VAL A 253 10.96 -18.27 2.96
CA VAL A 253 10.41 -19.50 3.55
C VAL A 253 8.89 -19.41 3.69
N ARG A 254 8.38 -18.26 4.18
CA ARG A 254 6.94 -18.03 4.30
C ARG A 254 6.24 -18.07 2.94
N ALA A 255 6.85 -17.55 1.88
CA ALA A 255 6.30 -17.61 0.52
C ALA A 255 6.12 -19.07 0.05
N TRP A 256 7.08 -19.95 0.33
CA TRP A 256 6.99 -21.38 0.02
C TRP A 256 5.85 -22.04 0.80
N TRP A 257 5.75 -21.82 2.12
CA TRP A 257 4.64 -22.33 2.95
C TRP A 257 3.27 -21.84 2.51
N ASN A 258 3.16 -20.56 2.18
CA ASN A 258 1.91 -19.98 1.70
C ASN A 258 1.45 -20.59 0.36
N ARG A 259 2.37 -21.02 -0.50
CA ARG A 259 2.04 -21.74 -1.74
C ARG A 259 1.52 -23.16 -1.48
N LEU A 260 2.14 -23.88 -0.53
CA LEU A 260 1.73 -25.25 -0.18
C LEU A 260 0.33 -25.30 0.43
N ARG A 261 -0.03 -24.33 1.28
CA ARG A 261 -1.34 -24.27 1.94
C ARG A 261 -2.50 -23.89 1.01
N ARG A 262 -2.21 -23.48 -0.22
CA ARG A 262 -3.22 -23.15 -1.25
C ARG A 262 -3.61 -24.32 -2.13
N ARG A 263 -2.99 -25.49 -1.93
CA ARG A 263 -3.40 -26.75 -2.55
C ARG A 263 -4.44 -27.42 -1.67
#